data_5dd84a6f1ee1146dbda4d2ae246246a3
#
_entry.id   5dd84a6f1ee1146dbda4d2ae246246a3
#
_cell.length_a   1.000
_cell.length_b   1.000
_cell.length_c   1.000
_cell.angle_alpha   90.00
_cell.angle_beta   90.00
_cell.angle_gamma   90.00
#
_symmetry.space_group_name_H-M   'P 1'
#
loop_
_entity.id
_entity.type
_entity.pdbx_description
1 polymer ?
#
loop_
_entity_poly.entity_id
_entity_poly.type
_entity_poly.pdbx_seq_one_letter_code
_entity_poly.pdbx_strand_id
1 'polypeptide(L)'
;MKEDIAVKVQKQLFELQDLKYRDFHAKLMPTIDKEKVIGVRTPALRSYAKQFGKTEEAKEFMKVLPHKYYEENNLHGMLLEQIKDYDELIIELEKFLPYIDNWATCDLLSLRIVKKNLEDFLEKINKYIKSDQPYTIRFGISMLMKHYLDDNFKIEYANKVAAVQSEEYYVNMMRAWYFATALAKQYDSIIPFIEEKKLDVWTHNKACLLYTSPS
;
A
#
# COMPACT_ATOMS: atom_id res chain seq x y z
N MET A 1 -28.96 -22.85 5.39
CA MET A 1 -27.48 -22.71 5.25
C MET A 1 -27.14 -21.23 5.40
N LYS A 2 -26.13 -20.91 6.22
CA LYS A 2 -25.64 -19.54 6.35
C LYS A 2 -24.96 -19.17 5.01
N GLU A 3 -25.33 -18.03 4.41
CA GLU A 3 -24.71 -17.57 3.15
C GLU A 3 -23.21 -17.35 3.38
N ASP A 4 -22.38 -17.71 2.40
CA ASP A 4 -20.93 -17.47 2.44
C ASP A 4 -20.67 -15.96 2.54
N ILE A 5 -19.84 -15.55 3.51
CA ILE A 5 -19.57 -14.15 3.77
C ILE A 5 -18.94 -13.43 2.55
N ALA A 6 -18.10 -14.10 1.79
CA ALA A 6 -17.53 -13.53 0.58
C ALA A 6 -18.63 -13.24 -0.47
N VAL A 7 -19.56 -14.17 -0.67
CA VAL A 7 -20.71 -13.98 -1.59
C VAL A 7 -21.59 -12.83 -1.14
N LYS A 8 -21.86 -12.71 0.16
CA LYS A 8 -22.63 -11.61 0.72
C LYS A 8 -21.97 -10.25 0.47
N VAL A 9 -20.66 -10.16 0.73
CA VAL A 9 -19.89 -8.93 0.47
C VAL A 9 -19.86 -8.60 -1.01
N GLN A 10 -19.62 -9.59 -1.89
CA GLN A 10 -19.62 -9.39 -3.33
C GLN A 10 -20.93 -8.83 -3.84
N LYS A 11 -22.08 -9.34 -3.38
CA LYS A 11 -23.40 -8.81 -3.76
C LYS A 11 -23.51 -7.32 -3.41
N GLN A 12 -23.10 -6.92 -2.21
CA GLN A 12 -23.13 -5.51 -1.78
C GLN A 12 -22.20 -4.64 -2.62
N LEU A 13 -21.01 -5.14 -2.96
CA LEU A 13 -20.08 -4.41 -3.82
C LEU A 13 -20.62 -4.24 -5.25
N PHE A 14 -21.30 -5.25 -5.80
CA PHE A 14 -21.95 -5.17 -7.12
C PHE A 14 -23.14 -4.21 -7.13
N GLU A 15 -23.86 -4.03 -6.03
CA GLU A 15 -24.90 -3.00 -5.92
C GLU A 15 -24.33 -1.58 -5.99
N LEU A 16 -23.05 -1.39 -5.64
CA LEU A 16 -22.31 -0.12 -5.69
C LEU A 16 -21.54 0.09 -7.00
N GLN A 17 -21.68 -0.83 -7.97
CA GLN A 17 -20.90 -0.82 -9.22
C GLN A 17 -21.19 0.41 -10.08
N ASP A 18 -20.13 1.02 -10.61
CA ASP A 18 -20.16 2.01 -11.69
C ASP A 18 -19.33 1.49 -12.88
N LEU A 19 -20.00 1.07 -13.93
CA LEU A 19 -19.36 0.47 -15.11
C LEU A 19 -18.42 1.45 -15.85
N LYS A 20 -18.75 2.74 -15.88
CA LYS A 20 -17.89 3.76 -16.52
C LYS A 20 -16.61 3.95 -15.70
N TYR A 21 -16.73 3.98 -14.38
CA TYR A 21 -15.60 4.05 -13.48
C TYR A 21 -14.74 2.79 -13.59
N ARG A 22 -15.33 1.59 -13.64
CA ARG A 22 -14.62 0.33 -13.83
C ARG A 22 -13.76 0.38 -15.09
N ASP A 23 -14.33 0.79 -16.23
CA ASP A 23 -13.65 0.79 -17.53
C ASP A 23 -12.49 1.79 -17.56
N PHE A 24 -12.62 2.91 -16.85
CA PHE A 24 -11.56 3.88 -16.67
C PHE A 24 -10.48 3.35 -15.74
N HIS A 25 -10.87 2.87 -14.55
CA HIS A 25 -9.94 2.51 -13.47
C HIS A 25 -9.11 1.25 -13.81
N ALA A 26 -9.71 0.25 -14.46
CA ALA A 26 -9.01 -0.95 -14.89
C ALA A 26 -7.82 -0.66 -15.82
N LYS A 27 -7.89 0.40 -16.65
CA LYS A 27 -6.77 0.83 -17.50
C LYS A 27 -5.56 1.34 -16.72
N LEU A 28 -5.75 1.80 -15.49
CA LEU A 28 -4.68 2.29 -14.60
C LEU A 28 -3.97 1.15 -13.86
N MET A 29 -4.54 -0.05 -13.89
CA MET A 29 -4.04 -1.23 -13.19
C MET A 29 -3.80 -2.39 -14.15
N PRO A 30 -2.76 -2.30 -15.01
CA PRO A 30 -2.52 -3.31 -16.05
C PRO A 30 -2.15 -4.68 -15.50
N THR A 31 -1.83 -4.79 -14.21
CA THR A 31 -1.51 -6.06 -13.54
C THR A 31 -2.75 -6.83 -13.07
N ILE A 32 -3.94 -6.23 -13.16
CA ILE A 32 -5.20 -6.86 -12.74
C ILE A 32 -6.10 -7.06 -13.94
N ASP A 33 -6.63 -8.27 -14.10
CA ASP A 33 -7.65 -8.55 -15.11
C ASP A 33 -8.89 -7.68 -14.86
N LYS A 34 -9.40 -7.06 -15.92
CA LYS A 34 -10.59 -6.20 -15.85
C LYS A 34 -11.80 -6.91 -15.21
N GLU A 35 -11.93 -8.21 -15.39
CA GLU A 35 -13.00 -9.02 -14.82
C GLU A 35 -12.93 -9.13 -13.30
N LYS A 36 -11.76 -8.88 -12.71
CA LYS A 36 -11.55 -8.81 -11.27
C LYS A 36 -11.82 -7.43 -10.68
N VAL A 37 -12.20 -6.46 -11.50
CA VAL A 37 -12.56 -5.11 -11.08
C VAL A 37 -14.07 -4.93 -11.16
N ILE A 38 -14.72 -4.71 -10.01
CA ILE A 38 -16.16 -4.45 -9.94
C ILE A 38 -16.47 -3.02 -10.40
N GLY A 39 -15.66 -2.06 -9.99
CA GLY A 39 -15.83 -0.64 -10.31
C GLY A 39 -16.59 0.12 -9.23
N VAL A 40 -16.26 -0.11 -7.96
CA VAL A 40 -16.82 0.68 -6.84
C VAL A 40 -15.95 1.90 -6.60
N ARG A 41 -16.56 3.09 -6.61
CA ARG A 41 -15.84 4.33 -6.30
C ARG A 41 -15.35 4.35 -4.85
N THR A 42 -14.13 4.83 -4.64
CA THR A 42 -13.48 4.86 -3.32
C THR A 42 -14.35 5.48 -2.20
N PRO A 43 -15.07 6.62 -2.40
CA PRO A 43 -15.93 7.16 -1.35
C PRO A 43 -17.08 6.21 -0.95
N ALA A 44 -17.70 5.53 -1.91
CA ALA A 44 -18.76 4.56 -1.65
C ALA A 44 -18.22 3.34 -0.89
N LEU A 45 -17.05 2.82 -1.32
CA LEU A 45 -16.38 1.71 -0.64
C LEU A 45 -15.98 2.07 0.79
N ARG A 46 -15.45 3.28 1.03
CA ARG A 46 -15.12 3.76 2.39
C ARG A 46 -16.36 3.90 3.27
N SER A 47 -17.48 4.36 2.72
CA SER A 47 -18.75 4.43 3.45
C SER A 47 -19.23 3.04 3.87
N TYR A 48 -19.18 2.08 2.95
CA TYR A 48 -19.51 0.69 3.22
C TYR A 48 -18.56 0.08 4.28
N ALA A 49 -17.25 0.23 4.11
CA ALA A 49 -16.24 -0.26 5.05
C ALA A 49 -16.45 0.26 6.47
N LYS A 50 -16.82 1.54 6.62
CA LYS A 50 -17.06 2.17 7.93
C LYS A 50 -18.25 1.54 8.67
N GLN A 51 -19.27 1.13 7.94
CA GLN A 51 -20.46 0.49 8.53
C GLN A 51 -20.20 -1.00 8.76
N PHE A 52 -19.70 -1.69 7.75
CA PHE A 52 -19.42 -3.11 7.77
C PHE A 52 -18.37 -3.47 8.86
N GLY A 53 -17.33 -2.66 9.04
CA GLY A 53 -16.30 -2.87 10.07
C GLY A 53 -16.80 -2.85 11.52
N LYS A 54 -18.05 -2.44 11.76
CA LYS A 54 -18.69 -2.51 13.08
C LYS A 54 -19.36 -3.87 13.36
N THR A 55 -19.38 -4.78 12.38
CA THR A 55 -20.05 -6.07 12.47
C THR A 55 -19.05 -7.20 12.72
N GLU A 56 -19.50 -8.29 13.35
CA GLU A 56 -18.67 -9.50 13.48
C GLU A 56 -18.37 -10.15 12.12
N GLU A 57 -19.26 -9.95 11.13
CA GLU A 57 -19.07 -10.45 9.78
C GLU A 57 -17.83 -9.85 9.08
N ALA A 58 -17.43 -8.63 9.45
CA ALA A 58 -16.19 -8.05 8.92
C ALA A 58 -14.94 -8.86 9.31
N LYS A 59 -14.92 -9.38 10.54
CA LYS A 59 -13.82 -10.25 10.99
C LYS A 59 -13.84 -11.61 10.29
N GLU A 60 -15.03 -12.15 10.01
CA GLU A 60 -15.17 -13.37 9.22
C GLU A 60 -14.69 -13.16 7.78
N PHE A 61 -15.05 -12.02 7.16
CA PHE A 61 -14.62 -11.65 5.82
C PHE A 61 -13.09 -11.52 5.71
N MET A 62 -12.43 -10.88 6.68
CA MET A 62 -10.96 -10.73 6.68
C MET A 62 -10.22 -12.06 6.73
N LYS A 63 -10.84 -13.15 7.21
CA LYS A 63 -10.26 -14.50 7.19
C LYS A 63 -10.34 -15.19 5.83
N VAL A 64 -11.17 -14.69 4.93
CA VAL A 64 -11.36 -15.27 3.59
C VAL A 64 -10.31 -14.71 2.64
N LEU A 65 -9.16 -15.37 2.56
CA LEU A 65 -8.06 -15.01 1.68
C LEU A 65 -7.69 -16.20 0.78
N PRO A 66 -7.31 -15.97 -0.48
CA PRO A 66 -7.29 -14.69 -1.21
C PRO A 66 -8.69 -14.18 -1.57
N HIS A 67 -8.85 -12.87 -1.70
CA HIS A 67 -10.06 -12.27 -2.24
C HIS A 67 -10.12 -12.41 -3.76
N LYS A 68 -11.34 -12.44 -4.31
CA LYS A 68 -11.55 -12.59 -5.76
C LYS A 68 -11.45 -11.28 -6.52
N TYR A 69 -11.97 -10.20 -5.95
CA TYR A 69 -12.09 -8.91 -6.61
C TYR A 69 -11.17 -7.86 -5.98
N TYR A 70 -10.74 -6.92 -6.81
CA TYR A 70 -9.92 -5.77 -6.41
C TYR A 70 -10.56 -4.97 -5.26
N GLU A 71 -11.87 -4.75 -5.33
CA GLU A 71 -12.58 -4.00 -4.29
C GLU A 71 -12.72 -4.76 -2.98
N GLU A 72 -12.69 -6.09 -2.99
CA GLU A 72 -12.60 -6.90 -1.77
C GLU A 72 -11.25 -6.69 -1.09
N ASN A 73 -10.15 -6.65 -1.86
CA ASN A 73 -8.82 -6.32 -1.34
C ASN A 73 -8.79 -4.91 -0.74
N ASN A 74 -9.38 -3.92 -1.42
CA ASN A 74 -9.47 -2.57 -0.90
C ASN A 74 -10.33 -2.48 0.36
N LEU A 75 -11.45 -3.20 0.40
CA LEU A 75 -12.31 -3.30 1.58
C LEU A 75 -11.51 -3.88 2.76
N HIS A 76 -10.76 -4.95 2.54
CA HIS A 76 -9.89 -5.55 3.56
C HIS A 76 -8.90 -4.51 4.10
N GLY A 77 -8.21 -3.78 3.23
CA GLY A 77 -7.31 -2.70 3.64
C GLY A 77 -8.01 -1.61 4.47
N MET A 78 -9.22 -1.21 4.09
CA MET A 78 -10.01 -0.23 4.84
C MET A 78 -10.51 -0.78 6.20
N LEU A 79 -10.70 -2.09 6.34
CA LEU A 79 -11.02 -2.73 7.62
C LEU A 79 -9.80 -2.77 8.53
N LEU A 80 -8.61 -3.06 8.00
CA LEU A 80 -7.35 -2.96 8.76
C LEU A 80 -7.14 -1.56 9.34
N GLU A 81 -7.49 -0.49 8.61
CA GLU A 81 -7.40 0.89 9.09
C GLU A 81 -8.27 1.17 10.34
N GLN A 82 -9.27 0.34 10.62
CA GLN A 82 -10.22 0.50 11.73
C GLN A 82 -9.78 -0.24 13.00
N ILE A 83 -8.80 -1.13 12.90
CA ILE A 83 -8.24 -1.85 14.05
C ILE A 83 -7.53 -0.85 14.98
N LYS A 84 -7.88 -0.89 16.27
CA LYS A 84 -7.37 0.04 17.27
C LYS A 84 -6.25 -0.53 18.14
N ASP A 85 -6.10 -1.83 18.15
CA ASP A 85 -5.00 -2.52 18.80
C ASP A 85 -3.86 -2.73 17.82
N TYR A 86 -2.65 -2.35 18.21
CA TYR A 86 -1.48 -2.40 17.32
C TYR A 86 -1.05 -3.83 17.02
N ASP A 87 -1.04 -4.70 18.02
CA ASP A 87 -0.59 -6.08 17.86
C ASP A 87 -1.58 -6.87 17.00
N GLU A 88 -2.89 -6.64 17.20
CA GLU A 88 -3.94 -7.19 16.36
C GLU A 88 -3.77 -6.69 14.90
N LEU A 89 -3.51 -5.40 14.71
CA LEU A 89 -3.28 -4.84 13.37
C LEU A 89 -2.11 -5.53 12.68
N ILE A 90 -0.97 -5.69 13.35
CA ILE A 90 0.22 -6.31 12.73
C ILE A 90 -0.07 -7.76 12.34
N ILE A 91 -0.74 -8.53 13.20
CA ILE A 91 -1.13 -9.92 12.89
C ILE A 91 -2.00 -9.98 11.64
N GLU A 92 -3.04 -9.16 11.55
CA GLU A 92 -3.97 -9.17 10.41
C GLU A 92 -3.32 -8.59 9.14
N LEU A 93 -2.49 -7.55 9.27
CA LEU A 93 -1.72 -7.00 8.17
C LEU A 93 -0.76 -8.03 7.55
N GLU A 94 0.00 -8.75 8.37
CA GLU A 94 0.95 -9.77 7.90
C GLU A 94 0.26 -10.96 7.21
N LYS A 95 -0.98 -11.27 7.58
CA LYS A 95 -1.80 -12.24 6.85
C LYS A 95 -2.23 -11.72 5.48
N PHE A 96 -2.50 -10.44 5.35
CA PHE A 96 -3.03 -9.82 4.14
C PHE A 96 -1.95 -9.45 3.12
N LEU A 97 -0.79 -8.96 3.56
CA LEU A 97 0.28 -8.46 2.68
C LEU A 97 0.64 -9.40 1.52
N PRO A 98 0.75 -10.74 1.70
CA PRO A 98 1.08 -11.66 0.61
C PRO A 98 0.04 -11.72 -0.52
N TYR A 99 -1.17 -11.23 -0.28
CA TYR A 99 -2.27 -11.27 -1.25
C TYR A 99 -2.50 -9.94 -1.97
N ILE A 100 -1.71 -8.91 -1.65
CA ILE A 100 -1.73 -7.65 -2.38
C ILE A 100 -1.02 -7.85 -3.71
N ASP A 101 -1.74 -7.65 -4.81
CA ASP A 101 -1.32 -7.93 -6.18
C ASP A 101 -1.24 -6.67 -7.07
N ASN A 102 -1.43 -5.49 -6.48
CA ASN A 102 -1.46 -4.23 -7.21
C ASN A 102 -1.03 -3.03 -6.36
N TRP A 103 -0.56 -1.98 -7.06
CA TRP A 103 -0.10 -0.76 -6.42
C TRP A 103 -1.22 0.03 -5.72
N ALA A 104 -2.43 0.03 -6.27
CA ALA A 104 -3.52 0.84 -5.76
C ALA A 104 -4.01 0.34 -4.39
N THR A 105 -4.18 -0.98 -4.22
CA THR A 105 -4.49 -1.58 -2.92
C THR A 105 -3.35 -1.36 -1.92
N CYS A 106 -2.09 -1.52 -2.37
CA CYS A 106 -0.91 -1.31 -1.53
C CYS A 106 -0.86 0.12 -0.98
N ASP A 107 -1.03 1.12 -1.84
CA ASP A 107 -0.88 2.54 -1.49
C ASP A 107 -2.08 3.11 -0.73
N LEU A 108 -3.24 2.47 -0.86
CA LEU A 108 -4.46 2.82 -0.14
C LEU A 108 -4.29 2.69 1.39
N LEU A 109 -3.47 1.74 1.84
CA LEU A 109 -3.28 1.47 3.27
C LEU A 109 -2.78 2.70 4.03
N SER A 110 -3.57 3.16 5.00
CA SER A 110 -3.28 4.32 5.86
C SER A 110 -3.44 3.94 7.33
N LEU A 111 -2.40 3.28 7.87
CA LEU A 111 -2.39 2.67 9.20
C LEU A 111 -2.00 3.71 10.27
N ARG A 112 -2.96 4.52 10.73
CA ARG A 112 -2.67 5.64 11.64
C ARG A 112 -2.11 5.22 12.99
N ILE A 113 -2.50 4.05 13.50
CA ILE A 113 -2.08 3.56 14.81
C ILE A 113 -0.58 3.30 14.89
N VAL A 114 0.10 3.02 13.77
CA VAL A 114 1.55 2.78 13.73
C VAL A 114 2.36 3.99 14.20
N LYS A 115 1.80 5.22 14.11
CA LYS A 115 2.47 6.44 14.59
C LYS A 115 2.80 6.43 16.08
N LYS A 116 2.11 5.60 16.86
CA LYS A 116 2.37 5.45 18.30
C LYS A 116 3.36 4.34 18.62
N ASN A 117 3.78 3.55 17.60
CA ASN A 117 4.61 2.35 17.76
C ASN A 117 5.74 2.33 16.71
N LEU A 118 6.35 3.49 16.41
CA LEU A 118 7.29 3.64 15.30
C LEU A 118 8.54 2.77 15.43
N GLU A 119 9.05 2.53 16.65
CA GLU A 119 10.24 1.70 16.86
C GLU A 119 9.96 0.24 16.46
N ASP A 120 8.91 -0.35 17.00
CA ASP A 120 8.50 -1.72 16.67
C ASP A 120 8.12 -1.82 15.18
N PHE A 121 7.36 -0.84 14.67
CA PHE A 121 6.95 -0.84 13.27
C PHE A 121 8.12 -0.74 12.31
N LEU A 122 9.20 -0.06 12.67
CA LEU A 122 10.43 -0.03 11.89
C LEU A 122 11.07 -1.42 11.75
N GLU A 123 11.02 -2.24 12.80
CA GLU A 123 11.50 -3.62 12.71
C GLU A 123 10.66 -4.47 11.76
N LYS A 124 9.33 -4.27 11.76
CA LYS A 124 8.44 -4.91 10.78
C LYS A 124 8.77 -4.45 9.36
N ILE A 125 8.93 -3.15 9.14
CA ILE A 125 9.33 -2.59 7.83
C ILE A 125 10.65 -3.20 7.35
N ASN A 126 11.64 -3.38 8.23
CA ASN A 126 12.90 -4.02 7.88
C ASN A 126 12.75 -5.46 7.37
N LYS A 127 11.72 -6.17 7.81
CA LYS A 127 11.34 -7.49 7.26
C LYS A 127 10.64 -7.35 5.92
N TYR A 128 9.69 -6.41 5.82
CA TYR A 128 8.88 -6.23 4.60
C TYR A 128 9.74 -5.84 3.38
N ILE A 129 10.71 -4.94 3.54
CA ILE A 129 11.60 -4.53 2.44
C ILE A 129 12.58 -5.63 1.98
N LYS A 130 12.71 -6.71 2.74
CA LYS A 130 13.52 -7.90 2.42
C LYS A 130 12.66 -9.09 1.93
N SER A 131 11.37 -8.88 1.76
CA SER A 131 10.45 -9.91 1.25
C SER A 131 10.78 -10.28 -0.20
N ASP A 132 10.34 -11.44 -0.64
CA ASP A 132 10.30 -11.86 -2.05
C ASP A 132 9.03 -11.40 -2.77
N GLN A 133 8.07 -10.82 -2.03
CA GLN A 133 6.79 -10.34 -2.56
C GLN A 133 6.88 -8.85 -2.95
N PRO A 134 6.72 -8.49 -4.24
CA PRO A 134 6.92 -7.12 -4.71
C PRO A 134 6.09 -6.07 -3.97
N TYR A 135 4.82 -6.36 -3.71
CA TYR A 135 3.95 -5.39 -3.04
C TYR A 135 4.16 -5.32 -1.53
N THR A 136 4.73 -6.36 -0.90
CA THR A 136 5.20 -6.30 0.49
C THR A 136 6.42 -5.38 0.59
N ILE A 137 7.38 -5.49 -0.36
CA ILE A 137 8.52 -4.56 -0.47
C ILE A 137 8.03 -3.13 -0.67
N ARG A 138 7.13 -2.93 -1.66
CA ARG A 138 6.52 -1.62 -1.95
C ARG A 138 5.84 -1.02 -0.71
N PHE A 139 5.08 -1.82 0.01
CA PHE A 139 4.43 -1.40 1.25
C PHE A 139 5.47 -0.92 2.29
N GLY A 140 6.52 -1.69 2.53
CA GLY A 140 7.58 -1.32 3.47
C GLY A 140 8.24 0.02 3.13
N ILE A 141 8.59 0.24 1.85
CA ILE A 141 9.16 1.52 1.38
C ILE A 141 8.15 2.66 1.51
N SER A 142 6.88 2.41 1.18
CA SER A 142 5.79 3.39 1.34
C SER A 142 5.63 3.81 2.80
N MET A 143 5.75 2.88 3.76
CA MET A 143 5.66 3.18 5.19
C MET A 143 6.85 4.02 5.67
N LEU A 144 8.08 3.74 5.20
CA LEU A 144 9.24 4.62 5.46
C LEU A 144 8.98 6.03 4.93
N MET A 145 8.43 6.16 3.72
CA MET A 145 8.11 7.45 3.13
C MET A 145 7.04 8.22 3.93
N LYS A 146 5.99 7.52 4.40
CA LYS A 146 4.85 8.14 5.10
C LYS A 146 5.13 8.54 6.55
N HIS A 147 6.01 7.83 7.23
CA HIS A 147 6.15 7.95 8.69
C HIS A 147 7.55 8.32 9.19
N TYR A 148 8.58 8.25 8.32
CA TYR A 148 9.97 8.41 8.74
C TYR A 148 10.78 9.40 7.89
N LEU A 149 10.12 10.32 7.19
CA LEU A 149 10.79 11.41 6.43
C LEU A 149 10.70 12.77 7.09
N ASP A 150 9.93 12.92 8.15
CA ASP A 150 9.83 14.15 8.93
C ASP A 150 10.76 14.07 10.18
N ASP A 151 10.27 14.41 11.36
CA ASP A 151 11.04 14.46 12.61
C ASP A 151 11.75 13.16 12.98
N ASN A 152 11.24 12.03 12.50
CA ASN A 152 11.81 10.71 12.75
C ASN A 152 12.85 10.27 11.68
N PHE A 153 13.25 11.18 10.78
CA PHE A 153 14.18 10.83 9.72
C PHE A 153 15.55 10.44 10.25
N LYS A 154 16.09 9.37 9.66
CA LYS A 154 17.49 8.94 9.80
C LYS A 154 18.00 8.52 8.44
N ILE A 155 19.26 8.86 8.14
CA ILE A 155 19.91 8.57 6.86
C ILE A 155 19.94 7.06 6.54
N GLU A 156 19.95 6.21 7.57
CA GLU A 156 19.93 4.76 7.44
C GLU A 156 18.68 4.25 6.70
N TYR A 157 17.57 4.98 6.79
CA TYR A 157 16.34 4.60 6.08
C TYR A 157 16.50 4.80 4.56
N ALA A 158 17.11 5.90 4.15
CA ALA A 158 17.44 6.13 2.74
C ALA A 158 18.45 5.10 2.23
N ASN A 159 19.47 4.75 3.02
CA ASN A 159 20.40 3.70 2.68
C ASN A 159 19.71 2.35 2.48
N LYS A 160 18.74 2.00 3.32
CA LYS A 160 17.95 0.76 3.17
C LYS A 160 17.16 0.74 1.87
N VAL A 161 16.49 1.85 1.52
CA VAL A 161 15.73 1.96 0.28
C VAL A 161 16.66 1.92 -0.95
N ALA A 162 17.82 2.57 -0.89
CA ALA A 162 18.82 2.54 -1.94
C ALA A 162 19.35 1.11 -2.19
N ALA A 163 19.52 0.33 -1.11
CA ALA A 163 20.03 -1.04 -1.17
C ALA A 163 19.04 -2.07 -1.72
N VAL A 164 17.74 -1.73 -1.82
CA VAL A 164 16.73 -2.63 -2.41
C VAL A 164 17.03 -2.83 -3.89
N GLN A 165 17.22 -4.09 -4.29
CA GLN A 165 17.37 -4.49 -5.69
C GLN A 165 16.12 -5.23 -6.14
N SER A 166 15.52 -4.81 -7.27
CA SER A 166 14.33 -5.44 -7.81
C SER A 166 14.24 -5.18 -9.31
N GLU A 167 13.77 -6.18 -10.05
CA GLU A 167 13.38 -6.04 -11.46
C GLU A 167 11.94 -5.54 -11.60
N GLU A 168 11.19 -5.51 -10.50
CA GLU A 168 9.76 -5.16 -10.48
C GLU A 168 9.55 -3.65 -10.62
N TYR A 169 8.85 -3.26 -11.70
CA TYR A 169 8.56 -1.86 -12.01
C TYR A 169 7.94 -1.11 -10.82
N TYR A 170 6.93 -1.70 -10.15
CA TYR A 170 6.22 -1.01 -9.07
C TYR A 170 7.01 -0.91 -7.76
N VAL A 171 8.00 -1.77 -7.54
CA VAL A 171 8.98 -1.61 -6.45
C VAL A 171 9.90 -0.44 -6.77
N ASN A 172 10.47 -0.40 -7.97
CA ASN A 172 11.39 0.66 -8.38
C ASN A 172 10.69 2.02 -8.46
N MET A 173 9.42 2.08 -8.87
CA MET A 173 8.60 3.31 -8.80
C MET A 173 8.46 3.83 -7.37
N MET A 174 8.24 2.95 -6.39
CA MET A 174 8.14 3.39 -4.99
C MET A 174 9.48 3.85 -4.44
N ARG A 175 10.59 3.23 -4.84
CA ARG A 175 11.96 3.71 -4.52
C ARG A 175 12.17 5.12 -5.06
N ALA A 176 11.80 5.36 -6.32
CA ALA A 176 11.91 6.68 -6.94
C ALA A 176 11.02 7.72 -6.24
N TRP A 177 9.80 7.37 -5.86
CA TRP A 177 8.91 8.23 -5.08
C TRP A 177 9.46 8.54 -3.69
N TYR A 178 10.03 7.53 -3.02
CA TYR A 178 10.70 7.74 -1.75
C TYR A 178 11.79 8.83 -1.87
N PHE A 179 12.71 8.69 -2.85
CA PHE A 179 13.79 9.66 -3.02
C PHE A 179 13.32 11.03 -3.47
N ALA A 180 12.30 11.12 -4.33
CA ALA A 180 11.70 12.39 -4.72
C ALA A 180 11.08 13.11 -3.50
N THR A 181 10.34 12.37 -2.66
CA THR A 181 9.74 12.92 -1.44
C THR A 181 10.80 13.26 -0.40
N ALA A 182 11.83 12.42 -0.26
CA ALA A 182 12.93 12.63 0.65
C ALA A 182 13.76 13.87 0.26
N LEU A 183 14.01 14.12 -1.03
CA LEU A 183 14.63 15.36 -1.51
C LEU A 183 13.83 16.60 -1.11
N ALA A 184 12.50 16.53 -1.18
CA ALA A 184 11.64 17.65 -0.81
C ALA A 184 11.66 17.95 0.72
N LYS A 185 11.88 16.92 1.55
CA LYS A 185 11.79 17.01 3.01
C LYS A 185 13.15 17.11 3.71
N GLN A 186 14.18 16.45 3.16
CA GLN A 186 15.50 16.25 3.78
C GLN A 186 16.61 16.50 2.76
N TYR A 187 16.55 17.63 2.05
CA TYR A 187 17.38 17.91 0.88
C TYR A 187 18.88 17.66 1.13
N ASP A 188 19.47 18.30 2.14
CA ASP A 188 20.92 18.22 2.40
C ASP A 188 21.39 16.79 2.69
N SER A 189 20.55 15.99 3.33
CA SER A 189 20.87 14.57 3.62
C SER A 189 20.70 13.66 2.43
N ILE A 190 19.83 13.99 1.50
CA ILE A 190 19.45 13.11 0.37
C ILE A 190 20.13 13.47 -0.92
N ILE A 191 20.51 14.76 -1.14
CA ILE A 191 21.15 15.17 -2.39
C ILE A 191 22.43 14.37 -2.72
N PRO A 192 23.25 13.89 -1.75
CA PRO A 192 24.40 13.03 -2.05
C PRO A 192 24.03 11.70 -2.75
N PHE A 193 22.81 11.18 -2.56
CA PHE A 193 22.37 9.97 -3.30
C PHE A 193 22.25 10.22 -4.81
N ILE A 194 21.96 11.45 -5.18
CA ILE A 194 21.84 11.88 -6.58
C ILE A 194 23.21 12.27 -7.15
N GLU A 195 23.94 13.17 -6.48
CA GLU A 195 25.22 13.71 -6.96
C GLU A 195 26.30 12.62 -7.06
N GLU A 196 26.36 11.72 -6.09
CA GLU A 196 27.33 10.61 -6.04
C GLU A 196 26.83 9.34 -6.77
N LYS A 197 25.64 9.42 -7.43
CA LYS A 197 25.04 8.31 -8.19
C LYS A 197 24.89 7.01 -7.39
N LYS A 198 24.41 7.11 -6.15
CA LYS A 198 24.23 5.95 -5.25
C LYS A 198 23.01 5.07 -5.59
N LEU A 199 22.18 5.50 -6.53
CA LEU A 199 21.01 4.77 -7.01
C LEU A 199 21.30 4.14 -8.37
N ASP A 200 20.58 3.05 -8.70
CA ASP A 200 20.60 2.56 -10.08
C ASP A 200 20.07 3.63 -11.04
N VAL A 201 20.47 3.55 -12.31
CA VAL A 201 20.21 4.60 -13.32
C VAL A 201 18.73 4.89 -13.47
N TRP A 202 17.89 3.85 -13.45
CA TRP A 202 16.46 4.03 -13.64
C TRP A 202 15.82 4.77 -12.45
N THR A 203 16.09 4.32 -11.22
CA THR A 203 15.59 4.94 -9.99
C THR A 203 16.09 6.37 -9.85
N HIS A 204 17.39 6.62 -10.15
CA HIS A 204 17.97 7.97 -10.17
C HIS A 204 17.19 8.92 -11.08
N ASN A 205 17.09 8.56 -12.36
CA ASN A 205 16.42 9.40 -13.35
C ASN A 205 14.95 9.64 -13.01
N LYS A 206 14.27 8.61 -12.53
CA LYS A 206 12.86 8.69 -12.17
C LYS A 206 12.64 9.55 -10.93
N ALA A 207 13.50 9.45 -9.91
CA ALA A 207 13.45 10.29 -8.72
C ALA A 207 13.64 11.78 -9.07
N CYS A 208 14.63 12.11 -9.91
CA CYS A 208 14.85 13.47 -10.39
C CYS A 208 13.64 14.00 -11.16
N LEU A 209 13.08 13.19 -12.07
CA LEU A 209 11.88 13.56 -12.84
C LEU A 209 10.70 13.86 -11.91
N LEU A 210 10.42 13.00 -10.95
CA LEU A 210 9.31 13.17 -10.00
C LEU A 210 9.53 14.40 -9.09
N TYR A 211 10.76 14.63 -8.64
CA TYR A 211 11.10 15.78 -7.80
C TYR A 211 10.92 17.13 -8.53
N THR A 212 11.24 17.17 -9.82
CA THR A 212 11.16 18.39 -10.63
C THR A 212 9.82 18.57 -11.36
N SER A 213 8.94 17.57 -11.32
CA SER A 213 7.61 17.67 -11.95
C SER A 213 6.69 18.58 -11.12
N PRO A 214 5.96 19.51 -11.76
CA PRO A 214 4.94 20.27 -11.07
C PRO A 214 3.87 19.32 -10.53
N SER A 215 3.50 19.50 -9.25
CA SER A 215 2.42 18.76 -8.58
C SER A 215 1.04 19.25 -9.03
#